data_eba2d32e3c94066977f7ce23c3f138e6
#
_entry.id   eba2d32e3c94066977f7ce23c3f138e6
#
_cell.length_a   1.000
_cell.length_b   1.000
_cell.length_c   1.000
_cell.angle_alpha   90.00
_cell.angle_beta   90.00
_cell.angle_gamma   90.00
#
_symmetry.space_group_name_H-M   'P 1'
#
loop_
_entity.id
_entity.type
_entity.pdbx_description
1 polymer ?
#
loop_
_entity_poly.entity_id
_entity_poly.type
_entity_poly.pdbx_seq_one_letter_code
_entity_poly.pdbx_strand_id
1 'polypeptide(L)'
;MRNLFQVNVEEGRHLWAMVYLLQKYFGSDGREEANELLKRQSGSEDAPRMLGAFNEVTPDWLSFFMFTSFTDRDGKMQLEALAQSGFDPLSRTCRFMLTEEAHHMFVGENGVRRVIKKTCEEMVKAGISDPFEVEKIRKLGVIDLPTIQKKINLHFTLSLDLFGSEISTNAANAFTAGVKGRFWETKIKDDHQLQNDTYPILEFENNNIIKKDAPAL
;
A
#
# COMPACT_ATOMS: atom_id res chain seq x y z
N MET A 1 16.98 -1.26 -10.34
CA MET A 1 16.53 -0.84 -11.69
C MET A 1 15.60 -1.87 -12.33
N ARG A 2 16.04 -3.11 -12.62
CA ARG A 2 15.21 -4.11 -13.33
C ARG A 2 13.83 -4.31 -12.70
N ASN A 3 13.76 -4.55 -11.40
CA ASN A 3 12.48 -4.78 -10.70
C ASN A 3 11.55 -3.54 -10.74
N LEU A 4 12.11 -2.33 -10.66
CA LEU A 4 11.30 -1.11 -10.79
C LEU A 4 10.64 -1.01 -12.17
N PHE A 5 11.41 -1.25 -13.25
CA PHE A 5 10.85 -1.26 -14.60
C PHE A 5 9.80 -2.36 -14.78
N GLN A 6 10.02 -3.53 -14.19
CA GLN A 6 9.08 -4.63 -14.25
C GLN A 6 7.76 -4.25 -13.55
N VAL A 7 7.80 -3.74 -12.32
CA VAL A 7 6.61 -3.27 -11.60
C VAL A 7 5.88 -2.21 -12.41
N ASN A 8 6.58 -1.19 -12.93
CA ASN A 8 5.92 -0.14 -13.73
C ASN A 8 5.25 -0.67 -14.99
N VAL A 9 5.83 -1.67 -15.67
CA VAL A 9 5.21 -2.30 -16.86
C VAL A 9 3.98 -3.10 -16.45
N GLU A 10 4.02 -3.80 -15.33
CA GLU A 10 2.93 -4.60 -14.80
C GLU A 10 1.76 -3.69 -14.38
N GLU A 11 2.03 -2.61 -13.64
CA GLU A 11 1.02 -1.59 -13.30
C GLU A 11 0.41 -0.93 -14.54
N GLY A 12 1.23 -0.63 -15.54
CA GLY A 12 0.73 -0.12 -16.82
C GLY A 12 -0.22 -1.10 -17.51
N ARG A 13 0.04 -2.40 -17.44
CA ARG A 13 -0.88 -3.44 -17.95
C ARG A 13 -2.18 -3.51 -17.16
N HIS A 14 -2.12 -3.38 -15.83
CA HIS A 14 -3.31 -3.33 -14.98
C HIS A 14 -4.22 -2.17 -15.38
N LEU A 15 -3.65 -0.97 -15.52
CA LEU A 15 -4.39 0.21 -15.98
C LEU A 15 -5.06 -0.03 -17.34
N TRP A 16 -4.30 -0.47 -18.35
CA TRP A 16 -4.81 -0.68 -19.69
C TRP A 16 -5.84 -1.81 -19.77
N ALA A 17 -5.72 -2.84 -18.95
CA ALA A 17 -6.73 -3.88 -18.87
C ALA A 17 -8.07 -3.34 -18.35
N MET A 18 -8.06 -2.47 -17.34
CA MET A 18 -9.28 -1.83 -16.84
C MET A 18 -9.87 -0.87 -17.87
N VAL A 19 -9.05 -0.06 -18.54
CA VAL A 19 -9.46 0.81 -19.64
C VAL A 19 -10.14 0.00 -20.75
N TYR A 20 -9.54 -1.12 -21.12
CA TYR A 20 -10.12 -2.01 -22.14
C TYR A 20 -11.49 -2.57 -21.73
N LEU A 21 -11.64 -3.05 -20.49
CA LEU A 21 -12.90 -3.56 -19.98
C LEU A 21 -14.00 -2.49 -20.02
N LEU A 22 -13.68 -1.29 -19.54
CA LEU A 22 -14.61 -0.15 -19.54
C LEU A 22 -15.07 0.18 -20.97
N GLN A 23 -14.14 0.35 -21.90
CA GLN A 23 -14.45 0.69 -23.28
C GLN A 23 -15.23 -0.41 -24.02
N LYS A 24 -14.91 -1.67 -23.73
CA LYS A 24 -15.47 -2.81 -24.45
C LYS A 24 -16.90 -3.15 -24.01
N TYR A 25 -17.21 -3.02 -22.73
CA TYR A 25 -18.42 -3.61 -22.17
C TYR A 25 -19.45 -2.60 -21.64
N PHE A 26 -19.07 -1.33 -21.47
CA PHE A 26 -19.90 -0.34 -20.78
C PHE A 26 -20.33 0.85 -21.66
N GLY A 27 -20.25 0.72 -22.99
CA GLY A 27 -20.78 1.69 -23.94
C GLY A 27 -20.16 3.08 -23.86
N SER A 28 -21.01 4.13 -23.89
CA SER A 28 -20.58 5.54 -23.79
C SER A 28 -19.97 5.85 -22.44
N ASP A 29 -20.64 5.42 -21.38
CA ASP A 29 -20.25 5.70 -20.00
C ASP A 29 -18.90 5.05 -19.67
N GLY A 30 -18.71 3.81 -20.14
CA GLY A 30 -17.41 3.14 -20.02
C GLY A 30 -16.29 3.83 -20.77
N ARG A 31 -16.57 4.45 -21.92
CA ARG A 31 -15.56 5.25 -22.63
C ARG A 31 -15.21 6.54 -21.89
N GLU A 32 -16.20 7.19 -21.29
CA GLU A 32 -15.99 8.39 -20.49
C GLU A 32 -15.13 8.08 -19.25
N GLU A 33 -15.51 7.06 -18.48
CA GLU A 33 -14.75 6.59 -17.31
C GLU A 33 -13.33 6.14 -17.65
N ALA A 34 -13.15 5.44 -18.79
CA ALA A 34 -11.83 5.05 -19.26
C ALA A 34 -10.94 6.25 -19.58
N ASN A 35 -11.51 7.29 -20.20
CA ASN A 35 -10.78 8.52 -20.48
C ASN A 35 -10.41 9.28 -19.19
N GLU A 36 -11.31 9.34 -18.23
CA GLU A 36 -11.01 9.94 -16.92
C GLU A 36 -9.96 9.13 -16.16
N LEU A 37 -10.02 7.81 -16.20
CA LEU A 37 -9.00 6.94 -15.60
C LEU A 37 -7.60 7.21 -16.18
N LEU A 38 -7.49 7.36 -17.51
CA LEU A 38 -6.22 7.66 -18.18
C LEU A 38 -5.68 9.07 -17.87
N LYS A 39 -6.54 10.02 -17.57
CA LYS A 39 -6.13 11.38 -17.17
C LYS A 39 -5.76 11.47 -15.69
N ARG A 40 -6.16 10.49 -14.90
CA ARG A 40 -5.99 10.51 -13.46
C ARG A 40 -4.51 10.42 -13.09
N GLN A 41 -4.06 11.37 -12.29
CA GLN A 41 -2.68 11.45 -11.78
C GLN A 41 -2.65 11.23 -10.28
N SER A 42 -1.47 11.05 -9.72
CA SER A 42 -1.26 11.12 -8.28
C SER A 42 -1.77 12.44 -7.72
N GLY A 43 -2.16 12.45 -6.46
CA GLY A 43 -2.58 13.67 -5.79
C GLY A 43 -1.43 14.67 -5.63
N SER A 44 -1.81 15.94 -5.53
CA SER A 44 -0.91 17.05 -5.23
C SER A 44 -1.60 18.02 -4.27
N GLU A 45 -0.87 19.03 -3.79
CA GLU A 45 -1.47 20.06 -2.93
C GLU A 45 -2.62 20.80 -3.62
N ASP A 46 -2.52 21.02 -4.94
CA ASP A 46 -3.55 21.72 -5.74
C ASP A 46 -4.70 20.81 -6.17
N ALA A 47 -4.48 19.50 -6.22
CA ALA A 47 -5.47 18.50 -6.65
C ALA A 47 -5.34 17.22 -5.81
N PRO A 48 -5.72 17.28 -4.53
CA PRO A 48 -5.57 16.14 -3.64
C PRO A 48 -6.53 15.00 -4.00
N ARG A 49 -6.05 13.76 -3.85
CA ARG A 49 -6.87 12.57 -3.89
C ARG A 49 -7.55 12.37 -2.53
N MET A 50 -8.72 11.76 -2.53
CA MET A 50 -9.49 11.50 -1.32
C MET A 50 -8.74 10.64 -0.30
N LEU A 51 -8.03 9.63 -0.77
CA LEU A 51 -7.25 8.75 0.10
C LEU A 51 -5.80 9.25 0.19
N GLY A 52 -5.31 9.42 1.42
CA GLY A 52 -4.01 10.01 1.71
C GLY A 52 -2.83 9.30 1.05
N ALA A 53 -2.89 7.98 0.93
CA ALA A 53 -1.85 7.18 0.29
C ALA A 53 -1.55 7.61 -1.17
N PHE A 54 -2.54 8.13 -1.87
CA PHE A 54 -2.38 8.58 -3.26
C PHE A 54 -1.89 10.03 -3.40
N ASN A 55 -1.67 10.71 -2.28
CA ASN A 55 -1.07 12.05 -2.23
C ASN A 55 0.39 12.00 -1.81
N GLU A 56 0.84 10.86 -1.27
CA GLU A 56 2.20 10.70 -0.79
C GLU A 56 3.17 10.55 -1.96
N VAL A 57 4.25 11.31 -1.91
CA VAL A 57 5.30 11.23 -2.92
C VAL A 57 6.24 10.05 -2.67
N THR A 58 6.80 9.50 -3.73
CA THR A 58 7.77 8.39 -3.66
C THR A 58 9.17 8.88 -4.06
N PRO A 59 9.85 9.67 -3.19
CA PRO A 59 11.06 10.40 -3.55
C PRO A 59 12.31 9.51 -3.58
N ASP A 60 12.26 8.34 -2.97
CA ASP A 60 13.42 7.46 -2.80
C ASP A 60 13.05 5.96 -2.82
N TRP A 61 14.08 5.11 -2.87
CA TRP A 61 13.91 3.67 -2.90
C TRP A 61 13.22 3.09 -1.66
N LEU A 62 13.44 3.67 -0.49
CA LEU A 62 12.77 3.21 0.73
C LEU A 62 11.28 3.49 0.67
N SER A 63 10.88 4.68 0.21
CA SER A 63 9.47 5.03 -0.02
C SER A 63 8.83 4.11 -1.08
N PHE A 64 9.55 3.80 -2.18
CA PHE A 64 9.10 2.84 -3.18
C PHE A 64 8.87 1.45 -2.57
N PHE A 65 9.80 0.93 -1.79
CA PHE A 65 9.63 -0.37 -1.15
C PHE A 65 8.50 -0.38 -0.12
N MET A 66 8.31 0.72 0.61
CA MET A 66 7.17 0.86 1.53
C MET A 66 5.85 0.90 0.76
N PHE A 67 5.77 1.67 -0.33
CA PHE A 67 4.58 1.74 -1.16
C PHE A 67 4.20 0.34 -1.69
N THR A 68 5.12 -0.35 -2.35
CA THR A 68 4.86 -1.70 -2.89
C THR A 68 4.62 -2.76 -1.80
N SER A 69 5.09 -2.55 -0.57
CA SER A 69 4.83 -3.46 0.55
C SER A 69 3.49 -3.22 1.23
N PHE A 70 3.06 -1.97 1.33
CA PHE A 70 1.87 -1.57 2.07
C PHE A 70 0.68 -1.29 1.15
N THR A 71 0.85 -0.42 0.15
CA THR A 71 -0.25 0.01 -0.72
C THR A 71 -0.66 -1.09 -1.70
N ASP A 72 0.28 -1.79 -2.32
CA ASP A 72 -0.04 -2.91 -3.22
C ASP A 72 -0.69 -4.08 -2.48
N ARG A 73 -0.52 -4.18 -1.17
CA ARG A 73 -1.24 -5.15 -0.34
C ARG A 73 -2.75 -4.88 -0.34
N ASP A 74 -3.16 -3.61 -0.28
CA ASP A 74 -4.57 -3.25 -0.47
C ASP A 74 -5.02 -3.62 -1.89
N GLY A 75 -4.26 -3.25 -2.91
CA GLY A 75 -4.51 -3.62 -4.30
C GLY A 75 -4.75 -5.12 -4.47
N LYS A 76 -3.89 -5.95 -3.87
CA LYS A 76 -4.06 -7.40 -3.88
C LYS A 76 -5.40 -7.83 -3.28
N MET A 77 -5.79 -7.32 -2.10
CA MET A 77 -7.06 -7.66 -1.46
C MET A 77 -8.26 -7.21 -2.30
N GLN A 78 -8.17 -6.03 -2.94
CA GLN A 78 -9.17 -5.55 -3.88
C GLN A 78 -9.31 -6.49 -5.08
N LEU A 79 -8.20 -6.89 -5.69
CA LEU A 79 -8.20 -7.82 -6.82
C LEU A 79 -8.73 -9.21 -6.45
N GLU A 80 -8.42 -9.72 -5.26
CA GLU A 80 -8.95 -10.98 -4.74
C GLU A 80 -10.48 -10.93 -4.62
N ALA A 81 -11.04 -9.82 -4.16
CA ALA A 81 -12.48 -9.62 -4.11
C ALA A 81 -13.11 -9.51 -5.50
N LEU A 82 -12.50 -8.72 -6.40
CA LEU A 82 -12.96 -8.55 -7.79
C LEU A 82 -12.85 -9.83 -8.62
N ALA A 83 -11.88 -10.69 -8.32
CA ALA A 83 -11.73 -12.00 -8.97
C ALA A 83 -12.92 -12.94 -8.72
N GLN A 84 -13.82 -12.61 -7.79
CA GLN A 84 -15.06 -13.33 -7.52
C GLN A 84 -16.28 -12.71 -8.24
N SER A 85 -16.08 -11.66 -9.02
CA SER A 85 -17.14 -11.01 -9.77
C SER A 85 -17.86 -12.00 -10.70
N GLY A 86 -19.18 -11.89 -10.79
CA GLY A 86 -19.98 -12.60 -11.79
C GLY A 86 -19.72 -12.14 -13.23
N PHE A 87 -19.04 -10.99 -13.41
CA PHE A 87 -18.59 -10.50 -14.71
C PHE A 87 -17.27 -11.18 -15.08
N ASP A 88 -17.35 -12.27 -15.82
CA ASP A 88 -16.23 -13.15 -16.16
C ASP A 88 -15.00 -12.42 -16.76
N PRO A 89 -15.11 -11.41 -17.65
CA PRO A 89 -13.96 -10.67 -18.14
C PRO A 89 -13.16 -9.98 -17.02
N LEU A 90 -13.84 -9.38 -16.05
CA LEU A 90 -13.21 -8.75 -14.87
C LEU A 90 -12.57 -9.80 -13.97
N SER A 91 -13.32 -10.86 -13.65
CA SER A 91 -12.82 -11.94 -12.78
C SER A 91 -11.52 -12.55 -13.30
N ARG A 92 -11.46 -12.87 -14.59
CA ARG A 92 -10.24 -13.43 -15.22
C ARG A 92 -9.09 -12.43 -15.25
N THR A 93 -9.37 -11.18 -15.56
CA THR A 93 -8.36 -10.12 -15.58
C THR A 93 -7.75 -9.95 -14.20
N CYS A 94 -8.55 -9.86 -13.13
CA CYS A 94 -8.07 -9.75 -11.77
C CYS A 94 -7.24 -10.96 -11.32
N ARG A 95 -7.63 -12.18 -11.69
CA ARG A 95 -6.84 -13.39 -11.39
C ARG A 95 -5.47 -13.37 -12.05
N PHE A 96 -5.37 -12.81 -13.24
CA PHE A 96 -4.08 -12.63 -13.91
C PHE A 96 -3.22 -11.60 -13.18
N MET A 97 -3.79 -10.44 -12.83
CA MET A 97 -3.09 -9.39 -12.08
C MET A 97 -2.56 -9.89 -10.73
N LEU A 98 -3.31 -10.72 -10.03
CA LEU A 98 -2.89 -11.28 -8.73
C LEU A 98 -1.55 -12.03 -8.78
N THR A 99 -1.19 -12.61 -9.92
CA THR A 99 0.12 -13.25 -10.08
C THR A 99 1.27 -12.24 -10.10
N GLU A 100 1.01 -11.05 -10.60
CA GLU A 100 1.97 -9.93 -10.68
C GLU A 100 2.08 -9.22 -9.32
N GLU A 101 0.95 -9.01 -8.64
CA GLU A 101 0.92 -8.44 -7.28
C GLU A 101 1.79 -9.22 -6.27
N ALA A 102 1.85 -10.53 -6.39
CA ALA A 102 2.72 -11.34 -5.55
C ALA A 102 4.20 -10.97 -5.74
N HIS A 103 4.61 -10.59 -6.96
CA HIS A 103 5.94 -10.10 -7.24
C HIS A 103 6.18 -8.70 -6.67
N HIS A 104 5.22 -7.80 -6.80
CA HIS A 104 5.31 -6.44 -6.24
C HIS A 104 5.53 -6.48 -4.73
N MET A 105 4.72 -7.23 -4.01
CA MET A 105 4.86 -7.41 -2.56
C MET A 105 6.22 -8.02 -2.19
N PHE A 106 6.68 -9.02 -2.94
CA PHE A 106 8.02 -9.60 -2.73
C PHE A 106 9.13 -8.56 -2.89
N VAL A 107 9.05 -7.70 -3.91
CA VAL A 107 10.02 -6.62 -4.14
C VAL A 107 10.00 -5.63 -2.97
N GLY A 108 8.83 -5.21 -2.53
CA GLY A 108 8.66 -4.29 -1.41
C GLY A 108 9.23 -4.84 -0.10
N GLU A 109 8.76 -6.00 0.33
CA GLU A 109 9.18 -6.64 1.59
C GLU A 109 10.68 -6.93 1.63
N ASN A 110 11.24 -7.48 0.55
CA ASN A 110 12.68 -7.74 0.49
C ASN A 110 13.49 -6.45 0.41
N GLY A 111 12.97 -5.41 -0.25
CA GLY A 111 13.58 -4.10 -0.28
C GLY A 111 13.73 -3.50 1.12
N VAL A 112 12.65 -3.43 1.88
CA VAL A 112 12.65 -2.96 3.27
C VAL A 112 13.60 -3.77 4.14
N ARG A 113 13.48 -5.11 4.08
CA ARG A 113 14.36 -6.02 4.84
C ARG A 113 15.83 -5.78 4.54
N ARG A 114 16.20 -5.59 3.26
CA ARG A 114 17.58 -5.34 2.86
C ARG A 114 18.11 -4.01 3.36
N VAL A 115 17.29 -2.96 3.35
CA VAL A 115 17.67 -1.64 3.88
C VAL A 115 17.96 -1.75 5.37
N ILE A 116 17.04 -2.33 6.16
CA ILE A 116 17.22 -2.52 7.60
C ILE A 116 18.48 -3.37 7.89
N LYS A 117 18.59 -4.51 7.23
CA LYS A 117 19.74 -5.43 7.38
C LYS A 117 21.05 -4.71 7.11
N LYS A 118 21.13 -3.93 6.01
CA LYS A 118 22.34 -3.19 5.65
C LYS A 118 22.72 -2.17 6.72
N THR A 119 21.74 -1.43 7.24
CA THR A 119 21.97 -0.47 8.34
C THR A 119 22.53 -1.17 9.57
N CYS A 120 21.89 -2.24 10.02
CA CYS A 120 22.33 -3.00 11.19
C CYS A 120 23.73 -3.60 11.01
N GLU A 121 24.04 -4.15 9.83
CA GLU A 121 25.38 -4.69 9.53
C GLU A 121 26.47 -3.63 9.60
N GLU A 122 26.22 -2.42 9.07
CA GLU A 122 27.21 -1.34 9.14
C GLU A 122 27.34 -0.78 10.55
N MET A 123 26.26 -0.68 11.31
CA MET A 123 26.33 -0.31 12.74
C MET A 123 27.17 -1.29 13.54
N VAL A 124 26.96 -2.59 13.36
CA VAL A 124 27.75 -3.63 14.04
C VAL A 124 29.22 -3.53 13.68
N LYS A 125 29.58 -3.36 12.39
CA LYS A 125 30.96 -3.19 11.93
C LYS A 125 31.64 -1.95 12.53
N ALA A 126 30.87 -0.88 12.74
CA ALA A 126 31.35 0.38 13.31
C ALA A 126 31.33 0.40 14.86
N GLY A 127 30.85 -0.67 15.50
CA GLY A 127 30.72 -0.73 16.96
C GLY A 127 29.63 0.21 17.51
N ILE A 128 28.67 0.62 16.71
CA ILE A 128 27.54 1.48 17.11
C ILE A 128 26.41 0.57 17.60
N SER A 129 26.10 0.65 18.89
CA SER A 129 25.01 -0.11 19.53
C SER A 129 23.75 0.72 19.75
N ASP A 130 23.86 2.04 19.85
CA ASP A 130 22.74 2.94 20.03
C ASP A 130 22.12 3.30 18.68
N PRO A 131 20.86 2.91 18.40
CA PRO A 131 20.17 3.22 17.14
C PRO A 131 19.90 4.74 16.97
N PHE A 132 20.01 5.53 18.02
CA PHE A 132 19.77 6.97 17.99
C PHE A 132 21.01 7.81 17.71
N GLU A 133 22.18 7.21 17.52
CA GLU A 133 23.37 7.90 17.04
C GLU A 133 23.26 8.23 15.54
N VAL A 134 22.17 8.92 15.16
CA VAL A 134 21.74 9.18 13.78
C VAL A 134 22.87 9.70 12.90
N GLU A 135 23.60 10.74 13.38
CA GLU A 135 24.68 11.35 12.60
C GLU A 135 25.87 10.40 12.36
N LYS A 136 26.17 9.53 13.33
CA LYS A 136 27.22 8.53 13.14
C LYS A 136 26.76 7.46 12.14
N ILE A 137 25.51 7.00 12.25
CA ILE A 137 24.96 5.99 11.36
C ILE A 137 24.93 6.52 9.92
N ARG A 138 24.44 7.75 9.70
CA ARG A 138 24.42 8.38 8.36
C ARG A 138 25.80 8.52 7.73
N LYS A 139 26.83 8.79 8.52
CA LYS A 139 28.22 8.81 8.04
C LYS A 139 28.72 7.48 7.49
N LEU A 140 28.07 6.36 7.84
CA LEU A 140 28.36 5.03 7.28
C LEU A 140 27.78 4.85 5.87
N GLY A 141 27.03 5.83 5.34
CA GLY A 141 26.39 5.76 4.03
C GLY A 141 25.13 4.89 4.01
N VAL A 142 24.47 4.73 5.15
CA VAL A 142 23.20 4.00 5.31
C VAL A 142 22.12 4.89 5.87
N ILE A 143 20.86 4.45 5.75
CA ILE A 143 19.71 5.15 6.33
C ILE A 143 19.63 4.77 7.81
N ASP A 144 19.52 5.76 8.70
CA ASP A 144 19.39 5.53 10.13
C ASP A 144 18.05 4.85 10.49
N LEU A 145 18.06 4.06 11.58
CA LEU A 145 16.90 3.28 12.00
C LEU A 145 15.69 4.16 12.38
N PRO A 146 15.84 5.32 13.07
CA PRO A 146 14.73 6.23 13.31
C PRO A 146 14.06 6.74 12.03
N THR A 147 14.82 7.03 10.97
CA THR A 147 14.25 7.42 9.68
C THR A 147 13.47 6.27 9.04
N ILE A 148 13.99 5.06 9.08
CA ILE A 148 13.29 3.87 8.59
C ILE A 148 11.98 3.66 9.38
N GLN A 149 12.04 3.77 10.71
CA GLN A 149 10.87 3.61 11.56
C GLN A 149 9.78 4.65 11.27
N LYS A 150 10.16 5.93 11.08
CA LYS A 150 9.20 6.97 10.69
C LYS A 150 8.49 6.66 9.38
N LYS A 151 9.23 6.18 8.38
CA LYS A 151 8.64 5.81 7.10
C LYS A 151 7.72 4.59 7.22
N ILE A 152 8.06 3.60 8.03
CA ILE A 152 7.18 2.46 8.34
C ILE A 152 5.88 2.96 8.97
N ASN A 153 5.98 3.81 9.99
CA ASN A 153 4.80 4.35 10.66
C ASN A 153 3.91 5.14 9.72
N LEU A 154 4.49 5.98 8.85
CA LEU A 154 3.75 6.74 7.84
C LEU A 154 2.99 5.81 6.90
N HIS A 155 3.67 4.88 6.25
CA HIS A 155 3.04 3.97 5.28
C HIS A 155 2.04 3.02 5.95
N PHE A 156 2.29 2.62 7.19
CA PHE A 156 1.31 1.85 7.97
C PHE A 156 0.03 2.66 8.22
N THR A 157 0.17 3.92 8.62
CA THR A 157 -0.99 4.82 8.80
C THR A 157 -1.77 5.03 7.50
N LEU A 158 -1.06 5.27 6.39
CA LEU A 158 -1.68 5.42 5.08
C LEU A 158 -2.40 4.13 4.64
N SER A 159 -1.87 2.96 5.00
CA SER A 159 -2.52 1.68 4.73
C SER A 159 -3.79 1.50 5.54
N LEU A 160 -3.80 1.91 6.80
CA LEU A 160 -5.02 1.87 7.61
C LEU A 160 -6.13 2.74 6.99
N ASP A 161 -5.78 3.88 6.40
CA ASP A 161 -6.72 4.72 5.65
C ASP A 161 -7.24 4.01 4.38
N LEU A 162 -6.38 3.31 3.65
CA LEU A 162 -6.75 2.56 2.45
C LEU A 162 -7.65 1.35 2.74
N PHE A 163 -7.25 0.53 3.72
CA PHE A 163 -8.03 -0.65 4.12
C PHE A 163 -9.34 -0.26 4.78
N GLY A 164 -9.42 0.97 5.26
CA GLY A 164 -10.46 1.45 6.15
C GLY A 164 -10.25 0.91 7.56
N SER A 165 -10.94 1.51 8.51
CA SER A 165 -11.19 0.88 9.79
C SER A 165 -12.04 -0.38 9.56
N GLU A 166 -12.16 -1.26 10.54
CA GLU A 166 -13.03 -2.44 10.49
C GLU A 166 -14.47 -2.08 10.09
N ILE A 167 -14.84 -0.79 10.20
CA ILE A 167 -16.08 -0.20 9.68
C ILE A 167 -15.75 0.57 8.39
N SER A 168 -15.29 -0.10 7.36
CA SER A 168 -15.01 0.54 6.08
C SER A 168 -16.31 0.78 5.30
N THR A 169 -16.71 2.03 5.21
CA THR A 169 -17.84 2.46 4.37
C THR A 169 -17.60 2.17 2.89
N ASN A 170 -16.35 2.22 2.42
CA ASN A 170 -16.00 1.93 1.02
C ASN A 170 -16.24 0.45 0.67
N ALA A 171 -15.80 -0.49 1.49
CA ALA A 171 -16.04 -1.90 1.27
C ALA A 171 -17.54 -2.23 1.33
N ALA A 172 -18.26 -1.67 2.29
CA ALA A 172 -19.70 -1.84 2.43
C ALA A 172 -20.46 -1.25 1.23
N ASN A 173 -20.10 -0.06 0.77
CA ASN A 173 -20.71 0.59 -0.39
C ASN A 173 -20.45 -0.20 -1.68
N ALA A 174 -19.23 -0.68 -1.92
CA ALA A 174 -18.90 -1.49 -3.07
C ALA A 174 -19.66 -2.83 -3.05
N PHE A 175 -19.81 -3.46 -1.91
CA PHE A 175 -20.61 -4.67 -1.74
C PHE A 175 -22.10 -4.40 -2.02
N THR A 176 -22.67 -3.35 -1.42
CA THR A 176 -24.09 -2.98 -1.60
C THR A 176 -24.40 -2.64 -3.07
N ALA A 177 -23.44 -2.04 -3.78
CA ALA A 177 -23.56 -1.76 -5.20
C ALA A 177 -23.37 -3.00 -6.09
N GLY A 178 -23.07 -4.16 -5.52
CA GLY A 178 -22.80 -5.40 -6.27
C GLY A 178 -21.48 -5.40 -7.06
N VAL A 179 -20.62 -4.42 -6.82
CA VAL A 179 -19.35 -4.24 -7.55
C VAL A 179 -18.26 -5.16 -7.01
N LYS A 180 -18.35 -5.53 -5.74
CA LYS A 180 -17.31 -6.28 -5.03
C LYS A 180 -17.96 -7.37 -4.16
N GLY A 181 -17.50 -8.60 -4.34
CA GLY A 181 -17.84 -9.71 -3.44
C GLY A 181 -17.08 -9.58 -2.11
N ARG A 182 -17.68 -10.10 -1.06
CA ARG A 182 -17.03 -10.18 0.24
C ARG A 182 -16.15 -11.45 0.28
N PHE A 183 -14.83 -11.23 0.20
CA PHE A 183 -13.86 -12.32 0.20
C PHE A 183 -13.76 -12.98 1.59
N TRP A 184 -13.94 -14.29 1.67
CA TRP A 184 -13.82 -15.08 2.89
C TRP A 184 -14.86 -14.85 3.99
N GLU A 185 -15.90 -14.05 3.81
CA GLU A 185 -16.91 -13.76 4.83
C GLU A 185 -17.59 -15.01 5.40
N THR A 186 -17.72 -16.06 4.59
CA THR A 186 -18.25 -17.34 5.08
C THR A 186 -17.30 -18.07 6.03
N LYS A 187 -16.04 -17.67 6.11
CA LYS A 187 -14.98 -18.31 6.91
C LYS A 187 -14.46 -17.42 8.04
N ILE A 188 -14.68 -16.12 7.96
CA ILE A 188 -14.28 -15.15 8.97
C ILE A 188 -15.55 -14.65 9.63
N LYS A 189 -15.66 -14.76 10.96
CA LYS A 189 -16.65 -14.00 11.71
C LYS A 189 -16.26 -12.53 11.59
N ASP A 190 -16.92 -11.89 10.68
CA ASP A 190 -16.76 -10.47 10.44
C ASP A 190 -17.79 -9.76 11.30
N ASP A 191 -17.43 -9.41 12.50
CA ASP A 191 -18.25 -8.64 13.41
C ASP A 191 -18.08 -7.11 13.19
N HIS A 192 -17.26 -6.69 12.24
CA HIS A 192 -17.03 -5.29 11.83
C HIS A 192 -16.87 -4.30 12.99
N GLN A 193 -16.60 -4.80 14.19
CA GLN A 193 -16.38 -3.99 15.36
C GLN A 193 -14.91 -4.05 15.74
N LEU A 194 -14.33 -2.88 15.97
CA LEU A 194 -13.01 -2.80 16.55
C LEU A 194 -13.01 -3.54 17.88
N GLN A 195 -12.16 -4.56 18.01
CA GLN A 195 -11.98 -5.26 19.28
C GLN A 195 -11.37 -4.32 20.34
N ASN A 196 -10.67 -3.27 19.89
CA ASN A 196 -10.10 -2.25 20.74
C ASN A 196 -10.31 -0.87 20.11
N ASP A 197 -10.72 0.10 20.91
CA ASP A 197 -10.85 1.50 20.49
C ASP A 197 -9.49 2.17 20.23
N THR A 198 -8.42 1.52 20.60
CA THR A 198 -7.04 1.99 20.45
C THR A 198 -6.12 0.87 20.00
N TYR A 199 -5.06 1.25 19.30
CA TYR A 199 -3.97 0.34 18.93
C TYR A 199 -2.62 0.97 19.26
N PRO A 200 -1.60 0.16 19.60
CA PRO A 200 -0.30 0.68 19.98
C PRO A 200 0.45 1.22 18.77
N ILE A 201 0.84 2.48 18.81
CA ILE A 201 1.75 3.10 17.87
C ILE A 201 3.10 3.36 18.54
N LEU A 202 4.14 3.42 17.72
CA LEU A 202 5.46 3.84 18.17
C LEU A 202 5.68 5.28 17.73
N GLU A 203 5.71 6.20 18.68
CA GLU A 203 6.10 7.59 18.45
C GLU A 203 7.52 7.85 18.91
N PHE A 204 8.16 8.78 18.24
CA PHE A 204 9.51 9.21 18.59
C PHE A 204 9.44 10.59 19.25
N GLU A 205 9.63 10.63 20.56
CA GLU A 205 9.71 11.87 21.32
C GLU A 205 11.03 11.95 22.12
N ASN A 206 11.68 13.09 22.07
CA ASN A 206 12.90 13.37 22.85
C ASN A 206 14.00 12.31 22.69
N ASN A 207 14.25 11.84 21.46
CA ASN A 207 15.20 10.79 21.13
C ASN A 207 14.86 9.39 21.70
N ASN A 208 13.63 9.16 22.12
CA ASN A 208 13.18 7.85 22.59
C ASN A 208 11.97 7.37 21.77
N ILE A 209 11.89 6.06 21.57
CA ILE A 209 10.67 5.44 21.05
C ILE A 209 9.71 5.29 22.22
N ILE A 210 8.57 5.96 22.13
CA ILE A 210 7.50 5.87 23.11
C ILE A 210 6.37 5.07 22.50
N LYS A 211 5.86 4.09 23.24
CA LYS A 211 4.65 3.39 22.88
C LYS A 211 3.47 4.23 23.34
N LYS A 212 2.65 4.70 22.42
CA LYS A 212 1.38 5.37 22.71
C LYS A 212 0.23 4.54 22.15
N ASP A 213 -0.93 4.65 22.76
CA ASP A 213 -2.15 4.13 22.21
C ASP A 213 -2.80 5.22 21.36
N ALA A 214 -2.94 4.97 20.06
CA ALA A 214 -3.66 5.84 19.14
C ALA A 214 -5.10 5.35 19.01
N PRO A 215 -6.08 6.27 18.88
CA PRO A 215 -7.43 5.85 18.55
C PRO A 215 -7.43 5.09 17.23
N ALA A 216 -8.18 4.03 17.17
CA ALA A 216 -8.46 3.36 15.92
C ALA A 216 -9.36 4.29 15.08
N LEU A 217 -8.93 4.59 13.87
CA LEU A 217 -9.63 5.47 12.94
C LEU A 217 -10.77 4.74 12.22
#